data_eba3f6900e35aa1218086997f1b471a2
#
_entry.id   eba3f6900e35aa1218086997f1b471a2
#
_cell.length_a   1.000
_cell.length_b   1.000
_cell.length_c   1.000
_cell.angle_alpha   90.00
_cell.angle_beta   90.00
_cell.angle_gamma   90.00
#
_symmetry.space_group_name_H-M   'P 1'
#
loop_
_entity.id
_entity.type
_entity.pdbx_description
1 polymer ?
#
loop_
_entity_poly.entity_id
_entity_poly.type
_entity_poly.pdbx_seq_one_letter_code
_entity_poly.pdbx_strand_id
1 'polypeptide(L)'
;DIRWIGNESGWAGETNWSPYSLDKETHYTQNQWGMKDGNQWLPGECDVSIRPGWFYHHREDHQVRTVPNLVDLYYRSVGHNANFLLNFPVALNGQIHPVDSARAVDWYHTIQAELKDNLLAGIQPKASETRGGAYKASNVTDDNWDSYWATSDGMTSGSLTFPLPTGTSLNRVMIQEYIPLGQRVCAFTLEVEKDGKWLPVETTDTLSTVGYKRIVRFKTTPADALRIHFTEAKGPLCINNVEAFLAPPLLEQPRIVRNAKNEVHIDVESEGADIYYTTDGTEPTAQSAKYEVPFILDKKGTVKAITYD
;
A
#
# COMPACT_ATOMS: atom_id res chain seq x y z
N ASP A 1 -1.55 5.24 23.49
CA ASP A 1 -2.59 6.14 22.98
C ASP A 1 -2.45 6.27 21.46
N ILE A 2 -3.56 6.46 20.79
CA ILE A 2 -3.68 6.64 19.33
C ILE A 2 -4.54 7.89 19.04
N ARG A 3 -4.43 8.41 17.82
CA ARG A 3 -5.25 9.50 17.30
C ARG A 3 -6.17 8.96 16.21
N TRP A 4 -7.48 9.08 16.40
CA TRP A 4 -8.40 8.84 15.31
C TRP A 4 -8.17 9.84 14.18
N ILE A 5 -8.06 9.33 12.95
CA ILE A 5 -7.72 10.15 11.77
C ILE A 5 -8.79 11.19 11.40
N GLY A 6 -10.00 11.12 12.00
CA GLY A 6 -11.08 12.07 11.80
C GLY A 6 -12.03 11.76 10.66
N ASN A 7 -11.92 10.59 10.05
CA ASN A 7 -12.85 10.10 9.03
C ASN A 7 -12.94 8.56 9.09
N GLU A 8 -14.04 8.02 8.59
CA GLU A 8 -14.29 6.56 8.49
C GLU A 8 -14.02 6.05 7.06
N SER A 9 -13.09 6.67 6.36
CA SER A 9 -12.76 6.32 4.97
C SER A 9 -11.63 5.29 4.86
N GLY A 10 -10.94 5.00 5.95
CA GLY A 10 -9.89 3.99 6.03
C GLY A 10 -8.52 4.44 5.50
N TRP A 11 -8.28 5.74 5.33
CA TRP A 11 -7.00 6.26 4.82
C TRP A 11 -6.52 7.51 5.56
N ALA A 12 -5.20 7.66 5.66
CA ALA A 12 -4.51 8.83 6.18
C ALA A 12 -4.03 9.75 5.06
N GLY A 13 -3.72 10.99 5.40
CA GLY A 13 -3.02 11.90 4.50
C GLY A 13 -1.64 11.36 4.11
N GLU A 14 -1.18 11.71 2.93
CA GLU A 14 0.16 11.34 2.43
C GLU A 14 1.27 11.92 3.30
N THR A 15 1.07 13.12 3.86
CA THR A 15 1.87 13.67 4.94
C THR A 15 1.21 13.31 6.26
N ASN A 16 1.81 12.42 7.03
CA ASN A 16 1.23 11.97 8.30
C ASN A 16 2.31 11.92 9.40
N TRP A 17 2.15 12.82 10.37
CA TRP A 17 2.98 12.88 11.56
C TRP A 17 2.34 12.11 12.70
N SER A 18 3.10 11.26 13.40
CA SER A 18 2.68 10.66 14.66
C SER A 18 2.72 11.64 15.84
N PRO A 19 3.64 12.63 15.90
CA PRO A 19 3.55 13.69 16.90
C PRO A 19 2.25 14.49 16.75
N TYR A 20 1.71 14.91 17.92
CA TYR A 20 0.48 15.69 18.04
C TYR A 20 0.50 16.56 19.31
N SER A 21 -0.36 17.58 19.39
CA SER A 21 -0.52 18.42 20.57
C SER A 21 -2.00 18.53 20.95
N LEU A 22 -2.38 17.96 22.08
CA LEU A 22 -3.76 18.01 22.59
C LEU A 22 -4.11 19.34 23.25
N ASP A 23 -3.09 20.12 23.63
CA ASP A 23 -3.19 21.44 24.26
C ASP A 23 -3.43 22.59 23.25
N LYS A 24 -3.41 22.29 21.97
CA LYS A 24 -3.68 23.25 20.89
C LYS A 24 -5.10 23.05 20.34
N GLU A 25 -5.80 24.17 20.22
CA GLU A 25 -7.07 24.18 19.52
C GLU A 25 -6.81 23.88 18.03
N THR A 26 -7.38 22.77 17.51
CA THR A 26 -7.12 22.30 16.16
C THR A 26 -8.43 22.02 15.43
N HIS A 27 -8.42 22.24 14.13
CA HIS A 27 -9.51 21.79 13.28
C HIS A 27 -9.44 20.26 13.14
N TYR A 28 -10.60 19.58 13.08
CA TYR A 28 -10.66 18.11 13.00
C TYR A 28 -9.84 17.52 11.82
N THR A 29 -9.68 18.26 10.72
CA THR A 29 -8.84 17.84 9.60
C THR A 29 -7.37 17.68 9.96
N GLN A 30 -6.89 18.33 11.04
CA GLN A 30 -5.53 18.17 11.53
C GLN A 30 -5.25 16.72 11.97
N ASN A 31 -6.29 15.97 12.34
CA ASN A 31 -6.15 14.58 12.72
C ASN A 31 -5.61 13.71 11.56
N GLN A 32 -5.88 14.07 10.29
CA GLN A 32 -5.36 13.34 9.14
C GLN A 32 -3.85 13.48 8.94
N TRP A 33 -3.26 14.61 9.39
CA TRP A 33 -1.88 14.99 9.07
C TRP A 33 -0.95 14.84 10.28
N GLY A 34 -1.49 14.83 11.50
CA GLY A 34 -0.70 15.00 12.70
C GLY A 34 -0.03 16.37 12.75
N MET A 35 0.99 16.52 13.58
CA MET A 35 1.71 17.79 13.77
C MET A 35 3.20 17.57 13.78
N LYS A 36 3.93 18.20 12.84
CA LYS A 36 5.40 18.10 12.74
C LYS A 36 6.10 18.37 14.09
N ASP A 37 5.59 19.34 14.85
CA ASP A 37 6.15 19.79 16.12
C ASP A 37 5.21 19.50 17.32
N GLY A 38 4.45 18.40 17.24
CA GLY A 38 3.64 17.93 18.35
C GLY A 38 4.49 17.48 19.54
N ASN A 39 3.95 17.66 20.75
CA ASN A 39 4.63 17.36 22.01
C ASN A 39 4.26 15.99 22.62
N GLN A 40 3.38 15.25 21.96
CA GLN A 40 2.96 13.90 22.36
C GLN A 40 3.06 12.95 21.17
N TRP A 41 3.28 11.67 21.43
CA TRP A 41 3.33 10.63 20.40
C TRP A 41 1.96 9.96 20.29
N LEU A 42 1.21 10.30 19.24
CA LEU A 42 -0.15 9.80 18.98
C LEU A 42 -0.25 9.34 17.51
N PRO A 43 0.15 8.10 17.20
CA PRO A 43 0.03 7.56 15.85
C PRO A 43 -1.42 7.61 15.35
N GLY A 44 -1.59 7.88 14.07
CA GLY A 44 -2.91 7.89 13.44
C GLY A 44 -3.53 6.50 13.36
N GLU A 45 -4.84 6.40 13.52
CA GLU A 45 -5.64 5.20 13.25
C GLU A 45 -6.69 5.51 12.20
N CYS A 46 -6.66 4.74 11.12
CA CYS A 46 -7.64 4.78 10.04
C CYS A 46 -8.63 3.64 10.27
N ASP A 47 -9.89 3.97 10.42
CA ASP A 47 -10.96 2.99 10.58
C ASP A 47 -11.91 3.00 9.38
N VAL A 48 -12.41 1.84 9.05
CA VAL A 48 -13.40 1.63 7.98
C VAL A 48 -14.09 0.29 8.14
N SER A 49 -15.32 0.19 7.68
CA SER A 49 -16.01 -1.10 7.62
C SER A 49 -15.77 -1.78 6.27
N ILE A 50 -15.67 -3.12 6.27
CA ILE A 50 -15.64 -3.94 5.05
C ILE A 50 -16.96 -3.85 4.26
N ARG A 51 -18.04 -3.39 4.88
CA ARG A 51 -19.37 -3.18 4.32
C ARG A 51 -19.71 -1.68 4.27
N PRO A 52 -20.80 -1.27 3.59
CA PRO A 52 -21.23 0.14 3.58
C PRO A 52 -21.48 0.73 4.96
N GLY A 53 -21.95 -0.08 5.93
CA GLY A 53 -22.22 0.33 7.30
C GLY A 53 -21.41 -0.47 8.32
N TRP A 54 -21.47 -0.02 9.60
CA TRP A 54 -20.75 -0.63 10.72
C TRP A 54 -21.42 -1.89 11.27
N PHE A 55 -22.67 -2.13 10.92
CA PHE A 55 -23.46 -3.27 11.37
C PHE A 55 -23.86 -4.16 10.21
N TYR A 56 -24.10 -5.44 10.50
CA TYR A 56 -24.49 -6.41 9.49
C TYR A 56 -25.90 -6.18 8.99
N HIS A 57 -26.06 -6.15 7.65
CA HIS A 57 -27.34 -6.20 6.96
C HIS A 57 -27.26 -7.18 5.79
N HIS A 58 -28.14 -8.18 5.75
CA HIS A 58 -28.17 -9.17 4.67
C HIS A 58 -28.29 -8.54 3.26
N ARG A 59 -29.02 -7.44 3.12
CA ARG A 59 -29.14 -6.70 1.85
C ARG A 59 -27.81 -6.17 1.31
N GLU A 60 -26.75 -6.13 2.12
CA GLU A 60 -25.43 -5.59 1.78
C GLU A 60 -24.41 -6.69 1.47
N ASP A 61 -24.79 -7.97 1.44
CA ASP A 61 -23.87 -9.08 1.18
C ASP A 61 -23.14 -8.96 -0.18
N HIS A 62 -23.77 -8.29 -1.15
CA HIS A 62 -23.20 -8.02 -2.47
C HIS A 62 -22.40 -6.71 -2.54
N GLN A 63 -22.27 -5.96 -1.44
CA GLN A 63 -21.61 -4.66 -1.35
C GLN A 63 -20.33 -4.72 -0.50
N VAL A 64 -19.85 -5.91 -0.19
CA VAL A 64 -18.56 -6.11 0.49
C VAL A 64 -17.45 -5.53 -0.37
N ARG A 65 -16.52 -4.78 0.22
CA ARG A 65 -15.40 -4.15 -0.49
C ARG A 65 -14.63 -5.16 -1.32
N THR A 66 -14.17 -4.74 -2.48
CA THR A 66 -13.33 -5.55 -3.37
C THR A 66 -11.92 -5.71 -2.81
N VAL A 67 -11.17 -6.72 -3.25
CA VAL A 67 -9.76 -6.89 -2.87
C VAL A 67 -8.92 -5.68 -3.28
N PRO A 68 -9.03 -5.14 -4.51
CA PRO A 68 -8.30 -3.94 -4.91
C PRO A 68 -8.57 -2.74 -4.00
N ASN A 69 -9.84 -2.52 -3.60
CA ASN A 69 -10.17 -1.44 -2.67
C ASN A 69 -9.51 -1.63 -1.30
N LEU A 70 -9.52 -2.86 -0.75
CA LEU A 70 -8.87 -3.16 0.53
C LEU A 70 -7.34 -3.05 0.45
N VAL A 71 -6.74 -3.42 -0.70
CA VAL A 71 -5.31 -3.23 -0.97
C VAL A 71 -4.98 -1.74 -1.03
N ASP A 72 -5.77 -0.93 -1.73
CA ASP A 72 -5.58 0.53 -1.78
C ASP A 72 -5.66 1.15 -0.39
N LEU A 73 -6.64 0.74 0.42
CA LEU A 73 -6.77 1.20 1.81
C LEU A 73 -5.54 0.83 2.66
N TYR A 74 -4.98 -0.37 2.49
CA TYR A 74 -3.76 -0.76 3.19
C TYR A 74 -2.58 0.16 2.85
N TYR A 75 -2.37 0.46 1.59
CA TYR A 75 -1.30 1.38 1.17
C TYR A 75 -1.53 2.81 1.65
N ARG A 76 -2.78 3.27 1.66
CA ARG A 76 -3.15 4.62 2.09
C ARG A 76 -3.32 4.77 3.61
N SER A 77 -3.25 3.70 4.37
CA SER A 77 -3.25 3.71 5.84
C SER A 77 -1.89 3.28 6.39
N VAL A 78 -1.58 1.99 6.34
CA VAL A 78 -0.31 1.42 6.82
C VAL A 78 0.87 1.97 6.03
N GLY A 79 0.74 2.11 4.71
CA GLY A 79 1.74 2.73 3.84
C GLY A 79 1.90 4.24 4.03
N HIS A 80 1.00 4.90 4.76
CA HIS A 80 1.04 6.32 5.13
C HIS A 80 1.24 6.52 6.65
N ASN A 81 2.00 5.64 7.30
CA ASN A 81 2.36 5.77 8.72
C ASN A 81 1.15 5.80 9.67
N ALA A 82 0.10 5.02 9.41
CA ALA A 82 -1.07 4.90 10.28
C ALA A 82 -1.39 3.44 10.59
N ASN A 83 -2.11 3.21 11.69
CA ASN A 83 -2.75 1.92 11.95
C ASN A 83 -3.99 1.78 11.06
N PHE A 84 -4.30 0.56 10.68
CA PHE A 84 -5.51 0.24 9.92
C PHE A 84 -6.44 -0.63 10.75
N LEU A 85 -7.64 -0.12 11.04
CA LEU A 85 -8.71 -0.82 11.74
C LEU A 85 -9.84 -1.13 10.74
N LEU A 86 -9.95 -2.40 10.35
CA LEU A 86 -11.00 -2.88 9.46
C LEU A 86 -12.11 -3.54 10.29
N ASN A 87 -13.32 -2.98 10.27
CA ASN A 87 -14.46 -3.55 10.93
C ASN A 87 -15.08 -4.68 10.11
N PHE A 88 -15.34 -5.81 10.77
CA PHE A 88 -16.11 -6.94 10.25
C PHE A 88 -17.42 -7.05 11.01
N PRO A 89 -18.56 -6.58 10.45
CA PRO A 89 -19.85 -6.69 11.12
C PRO A 89 -20.25 -8.13 11.39
N VAL A 90 -20.64 -8.43 12.62
CA VAL A 90 -21.04 -9.75 13.03
C VAL A 90 -22.49 -10.05 12.57
N ALA A 91 -22.71 -11.15 11.89
CA ALA A 91 -24.02 -11.60 11.45
C ALA A 91 -24.91 -12.08 12.62
N LEU A 92 -26.22 -12.23 12.40
CA LEU A 92 -27.18 -12.56 13.44
C LEU A 92 -26.90 -13.88 14.18
N ASN A 93 -26.14 -14.78 13.58
CA ASN A 93 -25.70 -16.05 14.18
C ASN A 93 -24.42 -15.91 15.05
N GLY A 94 -23.92 -14.70 15.24
CA GLY A 94 -22.71 -14.42 16.02
C GLY A 94 -21.39 -14.70 15.29
N GLN A 95 -21.41 -14.91 13.99
CA GLN A 95 -20.23 -15.19 13.16
C GLN A 95 -20.01 -14.09 12.13
N ILE A 96 -18.78 -13.98 11.61
CA ILE A 96 -18.49 -13.18 10.42
C ILE A 96 -19.10 -13.89 9.22
N HIS A 97 -19.77 -13.12 8.36
CA HIS A 97 -20.40 -13.67 7.17
C HIS A 97 -19.37 -14.30 6.21
N PRO A 98 -19.66 -15.45 5.56
CA PRO A 98 -18.68 -16.13 4.69
C PRO A 98 -18.09 -15.27 3.57
N VAL A 99 -18.88 -14.35 2.99
CA VAL A 99 -18.38 -13.41 1.97
C VAL A 99 -17.31 -12.48 2.54
N ASP A 100 -17.51 -11.95 3.75
CA ASP A 100 -16.54 -11.07 4.43
C ASP A 100 -15.25 -11.82 4.77
N SER A 101 -15.40 -13.07 5.27
CA SER A 101 -14.26 -13.93 5.60
C SER A 101 -13.44 -14.28 4.36
N ALA A 102 -14.10 -14.65 3.26
CA ALA A 102 -13.41 -14.94 2.01
C ALA A 102 -12.65 -13.70 1.50
N ARG A 103 -13.30 -12.53 1.52
CA ARG A 103 -12.68 -11.28 1.10
C ARG A 103 -11.45 -10.90 1.95
N ALA A 104 -11.53 -11.11 3.27
CA ALA A 104 -10.40 -10.87 4.17
C ALA A 104 -9.21 -11.80 3.87
N VAL A 105 -9.48 -13.07 3.58
CA VAL A 105 -8.44 -14.06 3.23
C VAL A 105 -7.80 -13.70 1.89
N ASP A 106 -8.58 -13.37 0.87
CA ASP A 106 -8.08 -12.96 -0.44
C ASP A 106 -7.21 -11.69 -0.33
N TRP A 107 -7.68 -10.69 0.43
CA TRP A 107 -6.91 -9.48 0.71
C TRP A 107 -5.59 -9.78 1.40
N TYR A 108 -5.60 -10.62 2.45
CA TYR A 108 -4.39 -11.04 3.14
C TYR A 108 -3.38 -11.69 2.18
N HIS A 109 -3.82 -12.64 1.38
CA HIS A 109 -2.93 -13.32 0.41
C HIS A 109 -2.39 -12.36 -0.64
N THR A 110 -3.19 -11.38 -1.07
CA THR A 110 -2.75 -10.37 -2.04
C THR A 110 -1.64 -9.50 -1.45
N ILE A 111 -1.83 -8.95 -0.24
CA ILE A 111 -0.78 -8.15 0.42
C ILE A 111 0.49 -8.98 0.66
N GLN A 112 0.33 -10.26 1.08
CA GLN A 112 1.48 -11.15 1.25
C GLN A 112 2.22 -11.40 -0.07
N ALA A 113 1.50 -11.55 -1.18
CA ALA A 113 2.13 -11.76 -2.49
C ALA A 113 2.85 -10.49 -3.00
N GLU A 114 2.24 -9.31 -2.81
CA GLU A 114 2.84 -8.04 -3.23
C GLU A 114 4.13 -7.68 -2.49
N LEU A 115 4.24 -8.06 -1.21
CA LEU A 115 5.35 -7.71 -0.32
C LEU A 115 6.20 -8.93 0.10
N LYS A 116 6.22 -9.99 -0.73
CA LYS A 116 6.89 -11.25 -0.39
C LYS A 116 8.39 -11.20 -0.62
N ASP A 117 8.79 -10.83 -1.81
CA ASP A 117 10.18 -11.00 -2.27
C ASP A 117 10.91 -9.66 -2.22
N ASN A 118 11.56 -9.38 -1.08
CA ASN A 118 12.33 -8.16 -0.91
C ASN A 118 13.57 -8.17 -1.82
N LEU A 119 13.56 -7.36 -2.86
CA LEU A 119 14.64 -7.21 -3.85
C LEU A 119 15.93 -6.62 -3.26
N LEU A 120 15.85 -6.01 -2.06
CA LEU A 120 17.01 -5.43 -1.37
C LEU A 120 17.60 -6.36 -0.31
N ALA A 121 17.04 -7.55 -0.10
CA ALA A 121 17.56 -8.50 0.88
C ALA A 121 19.02 -8.86 0.57
N GLY A 122 19.91 -8.62 1.54
CA GLY A 122 21.35 -8.87 1.41
C GLY A 122 22.11 -7.89 0.51
N ILE A 123 21.45 -6.91 -0.11
CA ILE A 123 22.11 -5.84 -0.86
C ILE A 123 22.87 -4.93 0.11
N GLN A 124 24.09 -4.53 -0.28
CA GLN A 124 24.91 -3.59 0.47
C GLN A 124 24.70 -2.17 -0.09
N PRO A 125 23.91 -1.31 0.58
CA PRO A 125 23.67 0.05 0.10
C PRO A 125 24.89 0.95 0.33
N LYS A 126 24.98 1.99 -0.49
CA LYS A 126 25.93 3.10 -0.31
C LYS A 126 25.18 4.31 0.22
N ALA A 127 25.66 4.89 1.31
CA ALA A 127 25.16 6.16 1.82
C ALA A 127 26.02 7.31 1.30
N SER A 128 25.40 8.47 1.07
CA SER A 128 26.12 9.72 0.75
C SER A 128 26.94 10.21 1.96
N GLU A 129 26.47 9.88 3.17
CA GLU A 129 27.07 10.25 4.44
C GLU A 129 26.64 9.25 5.52
N THR A 130 27.44 9.04 6.54
CA THR A 130 27.13 8.17 7.68
C THR A 130 27.84 8.68 8.92
N ARG A 131 27.17 8.60 10.07
CA ARG A 131 27.76 8.84 11.39
C ARG A 131 28.95 7.93 11.69
N GLY A 132 29.05 6.79 11.01
CA GLY A 132 30.07 5.78 11.22
C GLY A 132 29.76 4.83 12.39
N GLY A 133 30.76 4.02 12.77
CA GLY A 133 30.61 3.06 13.86
C GLY A 133 29.48 2.05 13.65
N ALA A 134 28.51 2.02 14.57
CA ALA A 134 27.37 1.12 14.53
C ALA A 134 26.27 1.55 13.53
N TYR A 135 26.33 2.79 12.98
CA TYR A 135 25.24 3.38 12.19
C TYR A 135 25.47 3.27 10.69
N LYS A 136 25.82 2.09 10.21
CA LYS A 136 26.19 1.80 8.82
C LYS A 136 25.00 1.82 7.88
N ALA A 137 25.24 2.12 6.60
CA ALA A 137 24.23 2.02 5.55
C ALA A 137 23.61 0.60 5.46
N SER A 138 24.42 -0.45 5.66
CA SER A 138 23.96 -1.85 5.62
C SER A 138 22.91 -2.22 6.68
N ASN A 139 22.73 -1.40 7.69
CA ASN A 139 21.73 -1.64 8.73
C ASN A 139 20.29 -1.51 8.21
N VAL A 140 20.08 -0.87 7.08
CA VAL A 140 18.72 -0.74 6.52
C VAL A 140 18.24 -1.96 5.74
N THR A 141 19.11 -2.99 5.60
CA THR A 141 18.82 -4.24 4.87
C THR A 141 19.24 -5.48 5.67
N ASP A 142 19.49 -5.36 6.97
CA ASP A 142 20.02 -6.44 7.82
C ASP A 142 18.94 -7.22 8.58
N ASP A 143 17.65 -6.86 8.38
CA ASP A 143 16.49 -7.45 9.05
C ASP A 143 16.55 -7.37 10.60
N ASN A 144 17.23 -6.35 11.11
CA ASN A 144 17.40 -6.12 12.53
C ASN A 144 16.72 -4.82 12.98
N TRP A 145 15.64 -4.93 13.73
CA TRP A 145 14.83 -3.81 14.20
C TRP A 145 15.53 -2.89 15.19
N ASP A 146 16.64 -3.33 15.80
CA ASP A 146 17.43 -2.55 16.76
C ASP A 146 18.59 -1.81 16.11
N SER A 147 18.85 -2.05 14.83
CA SER A 147 19.88 -1.35 14.06
C SER A 147 19.29 -0.29 13.17
N TYR A 148 20.07 0.73 12.79
CA TYR A 148 19.66 1.76 11.83
C TYR A 148 20.86 2.45 11.21
N TRP A 149 20.67 2.97 10.00
CA TRP A 149 21.60 3.94 9.43
C TRP A 149 21.30 5.34 9.99
N ALA A 150 22.36 6.08 10.30
CA ALA A 150 22.22 7.48 10.71
C ALA A 150 23.24 8.40 10.03
N THR A 151 22.81 9.62 9.73
CA THR A 151 23.70 10.72 9.36
C THR A 151 24.34 11.34 10.60
N SER A 152 25.46 12.08 10.42
CA SER A 152 26.13 12.84 11.49
C SER A 152 25.23 13.92 12.08
N ASP A 153 25.56 14.35 13.29
CA ASP A 153 24.83 15.42 13.96
C ASP A 153 24.81 16.70 13.11
N GLY A 154 23.65 17.31 13.01
CA GLY A 154 23.42 18.50 12.18
C GLY A 154 23.12 18.23 10.71
N MET A 155 23.29 17.00 10.22
CA MET A 155 22.92 16.62 8.85
C MET A 155 21.46 16.20 8.76
N THR A 156 20.65 16.99 8.08
CA THR A 156 19.19 16.78 7.93
C THR A 156 18.80 16.28 6.54
N SER A 157 19.78 15.90 5.73
CA SER A 157 19.61 15.33 4.40
C SER A 157 20.65 14.26 4.12
N GLY A 158 20.41 13.42 3.14
CA GLY A 158 21.31 12.34 2.73
C GLY A 158 20.65 11.37 1.78
N SER A 159 21.44 10.46 1.21
CA SER A 159 20.88 9.45 0.29
C SER A 159 21.40 8.05 0.57
N LEU A 160 20.59 7.08 0.24
CA LEU A 160 20.92 5.66 0.17
C LEU A 160 20.79 5.19 -1.28
N THR A 161 21.79 4.50 -1.78
CA THR A 161 21.83 3.94 -3.14
C THR A 161 22.01 2.43 -3.04
N PHE A 162 21.10 1.68 -3.65
CA PHE A 162 21.04 0.23 -3.66
C PHE A 162 21.35 -0.28 -5.07
N PRO A 163 22.53 -0.90 -5.31
CA PRO A 163 22.77 -1.56 -6.59
C PRO A 163 21.83 -2.76 -6.74
N LEU A 164 21.28 -2.94 -7.91
CA LEU A 164 20.33 -4.02 -8.20
C LEU A 164 20.93 -5.01 -9.23
N PRO A 165 20.58 -6.31 -9.15
CA PRO A 165 20.97 -7.26 -10.18
C PRO A 165 20.44 -6.86 -11.56
N THR A 166 21.20 -7.19 -12.61
CA THR A 166 20.78 -6.92 -14.00
C THR A 166 19.43 -7.58 -14.30
N GLY A 167 18.53 -6.81 -14.91
CA GLY A 167 17.19 -7.28 -15.29
C GLY A 167 16.15 -7.13 -14.16
N THR A 168 16.52 -6.52 -13.03
CA THR A 168 15.56 -6.21 -11.96
C THR A 168 14.55 -5.16 -12.43
N SER A 169 13.29 -5.39 -12.08
CA SER A 169 12.22 -4.40 -12.14
C SER A 169 11.57 -4.28 -10.77
N LEU A 170 11.04 -3.12 -10.43
CA LEU A 170 10.37 -2.86 -9.15
C LEU A 170 9.22 -1.87 -9.33
N ASN A 171 8.26 -1.89 -8.39
CA ASN A 171 7.12 -0.98 -8.40
C ASN A 171 6.62 -0.62 -6.99
N ARG A 172 7.35 -1.06 -5.95
CA ARG A 172 7.09 -0.71 -4.54
C ARG A 172 8.41 -0.43 -3.85
N VAL A 173 8.42 0.61 -3.00
CA VAL A 173 9.50 0.87 -2.05
C VAL A 173 8.89 1.09 -0.67
N MET A 174 9.36 0.37 0.33
CA MET A 174 9.00 0.54 1.74
C MET A 174 10.18 1.15 2.49
N ILE A 175 9.90 2.16 3.31
CA ILE A 175 10.90 2.87 4.13
C ILE A 175 10.37 2.96 5.55
N GLN A 176 11.24 2.74 6.55
CA GLN A 176 10.91 2.86 7.96
C GLN A 176 11.98 3.66 8.71
N GLU A 177 11.55 4.63 9.51
CA GLU A 177 12.42 5.33 10.44
C GLU A 177 12.60 4.53 11.72
N TYR A 178 13.73 4.68 12.38
CA TYR A 178 13.97 4.13 13.72
C TYR A 178 13.18 4.93 14.77
N ILE A 179 11.95 4.52 14.97
CA ILE A 179 10.92 5.24 15.76
C ILE A 179 11.30 5.49 17.23
N PRO A 180 12.12 4.66 17.93
CA PRO A 180 12.57 5.01 19.28
C PRO A 180 13.28 6.37 19.38
N LEU A 181 13.81 6.90 18.27
CA LEU A 181 14.39 8.25 18.17
C LEU A 181 13.44 9.29 17.56
N GLY A 182 12.18 8.94 17.33
CA GLY A 182 11.13 9.80 16.78
C GLY A 182 11.08 9.85 15.25
N GLN A 183 10.01 10.40 14.74
CA GLN A 183 9.79 10.65 13.31
C GLN A 183 10.48 11.94 12.89
N ARG A 184 11.28 11.91 11.84
CA ARG A 184 12.15 13.03 11.45
C ARG A 184 12.04 13.40 9.97
N VAL A 185 11.87 12.46 9.06
CA VAL A 185 11.84 12.73 7.62
C VAL A 185 10.64 13.61 7.27
N CYS A 186 10.91 14.71 6.55
CA CYS A 186 9.92 15.67 6.08
C CYS A 186 9.66 15.55 4.59
N ALA A 187 10.69 15.21 3.80
CA ALA A 187 10.59 15.05 2.36
C ALA A 187 11.71 14.15 1.83
N PHE A 188 11.40 13.40 0.78
CA PHE A 188 12.36 12.56 0.06
C PHE A 188 11.99 12.43 -1.41
N THR A 189 12.92 11.92 -2.23
CA THR A 189 12.68 11.54 -3.63
C THR A 189 13.13 10.11 -3.88
N LEU A 190 12.55 9.47 -4.89
CA LEU A 190 12.91 8.15 -5.37
C LEU A 190 13.38 8.24 -6.81
N GLU A 191 14.52 7.65 -7.11
CA GLU A 191 15.09 7.59 -8.45
C GLU A 191 15.59 6.17 -8.74
N VAL A 192 15.53 5.79 -10.00
CA VAL A 192 16.16 4.57 -10.50
C VAL A 192 17.25 4.91 -11.49
N GLU A 193 18.33 4.13 -11.48
CA GLU A 193 19.35 4.17 -12.52
C GLU A 193 18.98 3.17 -13.61
N LYS A 194 19.03 3.64 -14.85
CA LYS A 194 18.90 2.77 -16.02
C LYS A 194 19.86 3.24 -17.12
N ASP A 195 20.67 2.31 -17.63
CA ASP A 195 21.68 2.59 -18.65
C ASP A 195 22.58 3.80 -18.28
N GLY A 196 23.01 3.87 -17.03
CA GLY A 196 23.88 4.93 -16.48
C GLY A 196 23.20 6.30 -16.28
N LYS A 197 21.86 6.36 -16.34
CA LYS A 197 21.09 7.59 -16.12
C LYS A 197 20.15 7.42 -14.94
N TRP A 198 20.13 8.42 -14.06
CA TRP A 198 19.15 8.52 -12.97
C TRP A 198 17.86 9.19 -13.44
N LEU A 199 16.75 8.55 -13.19
CA LEU A 199 15.42 9.01 -13.55
C LEU A 199 14.51 8.96 -12.31
N PRO A 200 13.64 9.96 -12.09
CA PRO A 200 12.65 9.87 -11.02
C PRO A 200 11.66 8.74 -11.32
N VAL A 201 11.16 8.09 -10.26
CA VAL A 201 10.06 7.12 -10.42
C VAL A 201 8.74 7.85 -10.74
N GLU A 202 7.92 7.26 -11.58
CA GLU A 202 6.59 7.79 -11.90
C GLU A 202 5.60 7.37 -10.79
N THR A 203 5.28 8.29 -9.88
CA THR A 203 4.30 8.10 -8.80
C THR A 203 3.37 9.29 -8.70
N THR A 204 2.15 9.05 -8.24
CA THR A 204 1.18 10.09 -7.87
C THR A 204 1.29 10.47 -6.39
N ASP A 205 2.03 9.69 -5.58
CA ASP A 205 2.19 9.92 -4.16
C ASP A 205 3.03 11.17 -3.87
N THR A 206 2.63 11.98 -2.90
CA THR A 206 3.49 13.02 -2.32
C THR A 206 4.55 12.37 -1.45
N LEU A 207 5.83 12.51 -1.83
CA LEU A 207 6.96 11.92 -1.12
C LEU A 207 7.41 12.82 0.05
N SER A 208 6.64 12.81 1.14
CA SER A 208 6.85 13.67 2.31
C SER A 208 7.36 12.86 3.51
N THR A 209 6.47 12.55 4.47
CA THR A 209 6.84 11.86 5.72
C THR A 209 7.06 10.37 5.53
N VAL A 210 7.92 9.80 6.36
CA VAL A 210 8.15 8.35 6.45
C VAL A 210 7.50 7.79 7.72
N GLY A 211 8.05 8.04 8.89
CA GLY A 211 7.58 7.51 10.16
C GLY A 211 7.82 6.02 10.33
N TYR A 212 6.87 5.34 11.01
CA TYR A 212 6.98 3.90 11.25
C TYR A 212 7.00 3.09 9.96
N LYS A 213 6.18 3.49 8.94
CA LYS A 213 6.17 2.82 7.64
C LYS A 213 5.64 3.77 6.54
N ARG A 214 6.41 3.89 5.49
CA ARG A 214 5.98 4.50 4.24
C ARG A 214 6.14 3.49 3.12
N ILE A 215 5.07 3.23 2.37
CA ILE A 215 5.11 2.39 1.17
C ILE A 215 4.71 3.26 -0.02
N VAL A 216 5.62 3.40 -0.98
CA VAL A 216 5.37 4.14 -2.21
C VAL A 216 5.07 3.17 -3.33
N ARG A 217 3.97 3.41 -4.03
CA ARG A 217 3.58 2.70 -5.26
C ARG A 217 3.97 3.53 -6.48
N PHE A 218 4.50 2.90 -7.49
CA PHE A 218 4.81 3.52 -8.76
C PHE A 218 4.73 2.52 -9.92
N LYS A 219 4.77 3.05 -11.14
CA LYS A 219 4.74 2.21 -12.34
C LYS A 219 5.93 1.27 -12.38
N THR A 220 5.70 0.00 -12.75
CA THR A 220 6.77 -1.00 -12.90
C THR A 220 7.90 -0.45 -13.75
N THR A 221 9.09 -0.37 -13.17
CA THR A 221 10.25 0.28 -13.78
C THR A 221 11.46 -0.63 -13.71
N PRO A 222 12.13 -0.92 -14.83
CA PRO A 222 13.41 -1.61 -14.84
C PRO A 222 14.50 -0.71 -14.24
N ALA A 223 15.40 -1.30 -13.44
CA ALA A 223 16.43 -0.55 -12.73
C ALA A 223 17.71 -1.35 -12.53
N ASP A 224 18.84 -0.67 -12.71
CA ASP A 224 20.19 -1.15 -12.38
C ASP A 224 20.61 -0.72 -10.95
N ALA A 225 19.97 0.34 -10.42
CA ALA A 225 20.06 0.76 -9.03
C ALA A 225 18.81 1.56 -8.60
N LEU A 226 18.52 1.55 -7.30
CA LEU A 226 17.53 2.41 -6.65
C LEU A 226 18.24 3.45 -5.78
N ARG A 227 17.81 4.70 -5.79
CA ARG A 227 18.28 5.74 -4.88
C ARG A 227 17.10 6.41 -4.16
N ILE A 228 17.24 6.51 -2.85
CA ILE A 228 16.36 7.30 -1.99
C ILE A 228 17.16 8.50 -1.54
N HIS A 229 16.68 9.70 -1.86
CA HIS A 229 17.28 10.93 -1.42
C HIS A 229 16.35 11.62 -0.42
N PHE A 230 16.72 11.61 0.86
CA PHE A 230 16.04 12.34 1.92
C PHE A 230 16.48 13.81 1.85
N THR A 231 15.57 14.67 1.41
CA THR A 231 15.89 16.08 1.10
C THR A 231 15.71 16.99 2.30
N GLU A 232 14.83 16.64 3.25
CA GLU A 232 14.56 17.40 4.45
C GLU A 232 14.20 16.48 5.62
N ALA A 233 14.78 16.76 6.80
CA ALA A 233 14.40 16.13 8.06
C ALA A 233 14.50 17.09 9.24
N LYS A 234 13.83 16.80 10.36
CA LYS A 234 13.88 17.57 11.61
C LYS A 234 15.20 17.46 12.38
N GLY A 235 16.03 16.54 12.01
CA GLY A 235 17.30 16.22 12.66
C GLY A 235 18.08 15.17 11.86
N PRO A 236 19.15 14.60 12.39
CA PRO A 236 19.89 13.55 11.71
C PRO A 236 18.96 12.43 11.29
N LEU A 237 19.15 11.93 10.07
CA LEU A 237 18.38 10.79 9.56
C LEU A 237 18.67 9.55 10.42
N CYS A 238 17.63 8.79 10.70
CA CYS A 238 17.71 7.50 11.40
C CYS A 238 16.77 6.52 10.71
N ILE A 239 17.27 5.82 9.70
CA ILE A 239 16.49 4.89 8.89
C ILE A 239 16.80 3.45 9.33
N ASN A 240 15.77 2.74 9.74
CA ASN A 240 15.85 1.39 10.26
C ASN A 240 15.77 0.34 9.15
N ASN A 241 14.83 0.49 8.19
CA ASN A 241 14.60 -0.52 7.18
C ASN A 241 14.23 0.11 5.83
N VAL A 242 14.72 -0.51 4.76
CA VAL A 242 14.33 -0.21 3.38
C VAL A 242 14.15 -1.53 2.62
N GLU A 243 12.98 -1.68 1.99
CA GLU A 243 12.66 -2.81 1.15
C GLU A 243 12.14 -2.35 -0.20
N ALA A 244 12.30 -3.16 -1.22
CA ALA A 244 11.73 -2.93 -2.54
C ALA A 244 11.13 -4.22 -3.09
N PHE A 245 10.04 -4.07 -3.87
CA PHE A 245 9.31 -5.22 -4.37
C PHE A 245 8.87 -5.02 -5.82
N LEU A 246 8.67 -6.14 -6.50
CA LEU A 246 7.91 -6.21 -7.75
C LEU A 246 6.57 -6.87 -7.43
N ALA A 247 5.59 -6.06 -7.05
CA ALA A 247 4.24 -6.54 -6.83
C ALA A 247 3.62 -7.00 -8.14
N PRO A 248 2.93 -8.17 -8.16
CA PRO A 248 2.19 -8.61 -9.33
C PRO A 248 1.06 -7.63 -9.66
N PRO A 249 0.59 -7.59 -10.93
CA PRO A 249 -0.58 -6.81 -11.29
C PRO A 249 -1.79 -7.23 -10.44
N LEU A 250 -2.49 -6.25 -9.87
CA LEU A 250 -3.72 -6.51 -9.13
C LEU A 250 -4.89 -6.49 -10.10
N LEU A 251 -5.32 -7.68 -10.50
CA LEU A 251 -6.44 -7.84 -11.40
C LEU A 251 -7.75 -7.89 -10.60
N GLU A 252 -8.67 -6.98 -10.89
CA GLU A 252 -9.99 -6.99 -10.30
C GLU A 252 -10.83 -8.15 -10.81
N GLN A 253 -11.67 -8.72 -9.93
CA GLN A 253 -12.67 -9.67 -10.37
C GLN A 253 -13.76 -8.95 -11.19
N PRO A 254 -14.10 -9.43 -12.39
CA PRO A 254 -15.13 -8.80 -13.20
C PRO A 254 -16.48 -8.79 -12.48
N ARG A 255 -17.17 -7.66 -12.55
CA ARG A 255 -18.54 -7.53 -12.08
C ARG A 255 -19.49 -8.03 -13.15
N ILE A 256 -20.29 -9.03 -12.81
CA ILE A 256 -21.29 -9.62 -13.73
C ILE A 256 -22.68 -9.11 -13.34
N VAL A 257 -23.36 -8.48 -14.26
CA VAL A 257 -24.74 -7.99 -14.09
C VAL A 257 -25.62 -8.56 -15.19
N ARG A 258 -26.78 -9.11 -14.82
CA ARG A 258 -27.81 -9.54 -15.75
C ARG A 258 -29.03 -8.62 -15.63
N ASN A 259 -29.42 -8.00 -16.73
CA ASN A 259 -30.58 -7.12 -16.76
C ASN A 259 -31.89 -7.88 -16.96
N ALA A 260 -33.03 -7.18 -16.90
CA ALA A 260 -34.37 -7.75 -17.05
C ALA A 260 -34.64 -8.35 -18.46
N LYS A 261 -33.81 -8.10 -19.46
CA LYS A 261 -33.87 -8.65 -20.81
C LYS A 261 -32.96 -9.87 -20.98
N ASN A 262 -32.43 -10.41 -19.87
CA ASN A 262 -31.47 -11.51 -19.86
C ASN A 262 -30.11 -11.17 -20.52
N GLU A 263 -29.82 -9.91 -20.72
CA GLU A 263 -28.55 -9.45 -21.23
C GLU A 263 -27.53 -9.39 -20.10
N VAL A 264 -26.37 -10.02 -20.31
CA VAL A 264 -25.25 -10.08 -19.37
C VAL A 264 -24.23 -9.03 -19.75
N HIS A 265 -23.93 -8.17 -18.78
CA HIS A 265 -22.86 -7.18 -18.85
C HIS A 265 -21.75 -7.63 -17.88
N ILE A 266 -20.50 -7.56 -18.32
CA ILE A 266 -19.33 -7.89 -17.51
C ILE A 266 -18.40 -6.68 -17.56
N ASP A 267 -18.16 -6.07 -16.42
CA ASP A 267 -17.33 -4.87 -16.28
C ASP A 267 -16.16 -5.13 -15.34
N VAL A 268 -15.04 -4.43 -15.56
CA VAL A 268 -13.90 -4.37 -14.66
C VAL A 268 -13.41 -2.92 -14.58
N GLU A 269 -12.99 -2.46 -13.40
CA GLU A 269 -12.48 -1.10 -13.23
C GLU A 269 -11.02 -0.96 -13.69
N SER A 270 -10.30 -2.10 -13.87
CA SER A 270 -8.91 -2.10 -14.35
C SER A 270 -8.82 -1.73 -15.82
N GLU A 271 -8.32 -0.56 -16.12
CA GLU A 271 -8.14 -0.07 -17.50
C GLU A 271 -7.17 -0.99 -18.29
N GLY A 272 -7.61 -1.44 -19.47
CA GLY A 272 -6.79 -2.26 -20.37
C GLY A 272 -6.79 -3.76 -20.09
N ALA A 273 -7.49 -4.23 -19.05
CA ALA A 273 -7.55 -5.64 -18.72
C ALA A 273 -8.53 -6.41 -19.64
N ASP A 274 -8.11 -7.57 -20.10
CA ASP A 274 -8.94 -8.49 -20.86
C ASP A 274 -9.85 -9.32 -19.94
N ILE A 275 -11.13 -9.44 -20.28
CA ILE A 275 -12.10 -10.26 -19.54
C ILE A 275 -12.36 -11.55 -20.32
N TYR A 276 -12.24 -12.69 -19.65
CA TYR A 276 -12.61 -14.01 -20.17
C TYR A 276 -13.74 -14.61 -19.35
N TYR A 277 -14.67 -15.31 -19.97
CA TYR A 277 -15.85 -15.82 -19.28
C TYR A 277 -16.29 -17.21 -19.75
N THR A 278 -17.08 -17.87 -18.90
CA THR A 278 -17.79 -19.11 -19.19
C THR A 278 -19.29 -18.93 -18.87
N THR A 279 -20.17 -19.72 -19.47
CA THR A 279 -21.63 -19.68 -19.23
C THR A 279 -22.18 -20.98 -18.63
N ASP A 280 -21.33 -21.97 -18.42
CA ASP A 280 -21.66 -23.32 -17.93
C ASP A 280 -21.24 -23.53 -16.46
N GLY A 281 -20.65 -22.49 -15.83
CA GLY A 281 -20.20 -22.55 -14.44
C GLY A 281 -18.79 -23.12 -14.25
N THR A 282 -18.10 -23.50 -15.31
CA THR A 282 -16.66 -23.86 -15.23
C THR A 282 -15.81 -22.64 -14.93
N GLU A 283 -14.63 -22.86 -14.34
CA GLU A 283 -13.69 -21.76 -14.09
C GLU A 283 -13.13 -21.24 -15.42
N PRO A 284 -13.24 -19.92 -15.70
CA PRO A 284 -12.69 -19.34 -16.91
C PRO A 284 -11.16 -19.29 -16.84
N THR A 285 -10.52 -19.40 -18.03
CA THR A 285 -9.07 -19.31 -18.23
C THR A 285 -8.79 -18.37 -19.39
N ALA A 286 -7.52 -18.05 -19.66
CA ALA A 286 -7.12 -17.26 -20.83
C ALA A 286 -7.50 -17.91 -22.19
N GLN A 287 -7.93 -19.17 -22.21
CA GLN A 287 -8.46 -19.89 -23.38
C GLN A 287 -9.98 -19.86 -23.47
N SER A 288 -10.67 -19.31 -22.46
CA SER A 288 -12.13 -19.14 -22.49
C SER A 288 -12.54 -18.03 -23.45
N ALA A 289 -13.86 -17.85 -23.65
CA ALA A 289 -14.35 -16.78 -24.50
C ALA A 289 -13.97 -15.41 -23.95
N LYS A 290 -13.39 -14.54 -24.78
CA LYS A 290 -13.10 -13.16 -24.42
C LYS A 290 -14.39 -12.33 -24.45
N TYR A 291 -14.63 -11.53 -23.44
CA TYR A 291 -15.78 -10.64 -23.38
C TYR A 291 -15.46 -9.33 -24.11
N GLU A 292 -16.24 -9.03 -25.14
CA GLU A 292 -16.09 -7.80 -25.95
C GLU A 292 -17.35 -6.93 -25.89
N VAL A 293 -18.52 -7.58 -25.83
CA VAL A 293 -19.83 -6.89 -25.82
C VAL A 293 -20.84 -7.65 -24.96
N PRO A 294 -21.87 -7.00 -24.44
CA PRO A 294 -22.97 -7.66 -23.74
C PRO A 294 -23.61 -8.76 -24.58
N PHE A 295 -23.99 -9.87 -23.95
CA PHE A 295 -24.60 -11.01 -24.61
C PHE A 295 -25.88 -11.46 -23.90
N ILE A 296 -26.80 -12.11 -24.64
CA ILE A 296 -28.04 -12.63 -24.10
C ILE A 296 -27.81 -14.08 -23.61
N LEU A 297 -28.19 -14.34 -22.35
CA LEU A 297 -28.17 -15.68 -21.78
C LEU A 297 -29.63 -16.29 -21.78
N ASP A 298 -30.01 -16.90 -22.88
CA ASP A 298 -31.38 -17.46 -23.07
C ASP A 298 -31.62 -18.76 -22.30
N LYS A 299 -30.56 -19.44 -21.90
CA LYS A 299 -30.63 -20.74 -21.19
C LYS A 299 -30.24 -20.52 -19.71
N LYS A 300 -30.75 -21.46 -18.87
CA LYS A 300 -30.31 -21.57 -17.49
C LYS A 300 -28.80 -21.92 -17.48
N GLY A 301 -27.97 -21.07 -16.86
CA GLY A 301 -26.52 -21.26 -16.77
C GLY A 301 -25.95 -20.41 -15.67
N THR A 302 -24.72 -20.69 -15.30
CA THR A 302 -23.91 -19.88 -14.37
C THR A 302 -22.80 -19.21 -15.15
N VAL A 303 -22.78 -17.86 -15.14
CA VAL A 303 -21.71 -17.10 -15.75
C VAL A 303 -20.61 -16.91 -14.72
N LYS A 304 -19.39 -17.26 -15.10
CA LYS A 304 -18.16 -16.91 -14.36
C LYS A 304 -17.26 -16.09 -15.26
N ALA A 305 -16.52 -15.17 -14.69
CA ALA A 305 -15.57 -14.35 -15.44
C ALA A 305 -14.28 -14.17 -14.65
N ILE A 306 -13.19 -13.97 -15.37
CA ILE A 306 -11.85 -13.66 -14.82
C ILE A 306 -11.20 -12.58 -15.68
N THR A 307 -10.33 -11.80 -15.06
CA THR A 307 -9.54 -10.76 -15.73
C THR A 307 -8.13 -11.27 -15.99
N TYR A 308 -7.59 -10.94 -17.16
CA TYR A 308 -6.17 -11.13 -17.51
C TYR A 308 -5.58 -9.79 -17.98
N ASP A 309 -4.27 -9.62 -17.72
CA ASP A 309 -3.47 -8.48 -18.19
C ASP A 309 -2.80 -8.84 -19.53
#